data_56e931baa2e14416ad78fa2c7ae0149e
#
_entry.id   56e931baa2e14416ad78fa2c7ae0149e
#
_cell.length_a   1.000
_cell.length_b   1.000
_cell.length_c   1.000
_cell.angle_alpha   90.00
_cell.angle_beta   90.00
_cell.angle_gamma   90.00
#
_symmetry.space_group_name_H-M   'P 1'
#
loop_
_entity.id
_entity.type
_entity.pdbx_description
1 polymer ?
#
loop_
_entity_poly.entity_id
_entity_poly.type
_entity_poly.pdbx_seq_one_letter_code
_entity_poly.pdbx_strand_id
1 'polypeptide(L)'
;MKLRSLSDLYSLVFQVTPHAVQRFKERVDPDMDKEEIKRFLYEAWREAKPLRRYVKGGMRCCGRGVVFGVQVRGGVATVVTVHGREEFVAWCRETFRRAAAKGVLRWT
;
A
#
# COMPACT_ATOMS: atom_id res chain seq x y z
N MET A 1 -15.56 -4.22 18.02
CA MET A 1 -14.46 -3.37 18.51
C MET A 1 -14.18 -2.29 17.47
N LYS A 2 -14.06 -1.07 17.91
CA LYS A 2 -13.78 0.03 16.99
C LYS A 2 -12.26 0.22 16.87
N LEU A 3 -11.72 0.09 15.67
CA LEU A 3 -10.30 0.27 15.43
C LEU A 3 -9.97 1.75 15.43
N ARG A 4 -8.95 2.15 16.20
CA ARG A 4 -8.47 3.53 16.27
C ARG A 4 -7.37 3.80 15.25
N SER A 5 -6.60 2.76 14.91
CA SER A 5 -5.50 2.85 13.96
C SER A 5 -5.19 1.46 13.44
N LEU A 6 -4.32 1.38 12.44
CA LEU A 6 -3.84 0.10 11.93
C LEU A 6 -3.03 -0.67 12.97
N SER A 7 -2.46 0.03 13.96
CA SER A 7 -1.74 -0.63 15.03
C SER A 7 -2.61 -1.57 15.86
N ASP A 8 -3.91 -1.34 15.90
CA ASP A 8 -4.85 -2.22 16.58
C ASP A 8 -4.95 -3.60 15.91
N LEU A 9 -4.39 -3.74 14.71
CA LEU A 9 -4.36 -4.99 13.97
C LEU A 9 -3.07 -5.79 14.16
N TYR A 10 -2.23 -5.43 15.12
CA TYR A 10 -0.94 -6.11 15.36
C TYR A 10 -1.09 -7.59 15.71
N SER A 11 -2.20 -7.96 16.32
CA SER A 11 -2.44 -9.36 16.68
C SER A 11 -2.77 -10.24 15.47
N LEU A 12 -2.96 -9.64 14.30
CA LEU A 12 -3.29 -10.38 13.09
C LEU A 12 -2.04 -11.04 12.51
N VAL A 13 -2.23 -12.18 11.89
CA VAL A 13 -1.18 -12.79 11.08
C VAL A 13 -0.89 -11.88 9.90
N PHE A 14 0.38 -11.65 9.60
CA PHE A 14 0.79 -10.77 8.53
C PHE A 14 1.38 -11.58 7.39
N GLN A 15 0.92 -11.31 6.17
CA GLN A 15 1.40 -11.98 4.97
C GLN A 15 1.66 -10.97 3.86
N VAL A 16 2.58 -11.32 2.96
CA VAL A 16 2.90 -10.51 1.77
C VAL A 16 2.84 -11.45 0.56
N THR A 17 2.05 -11.09 -0.43
CA THR A 17 1.92 -11.92 -1.64
C THR A 17 3.18 -11.82 -2.51
N PRO A 18 3.45 -12.85 -3.34
CA PRO A 18 4.54 -12.75 -4.33
C PRO A 18 4.38 -11.56 -5.27
N HIS A 19 3.15 -11.22 -5.63
CA HIS A 19 2.84 -10.04 -6.45
C HIS A 19 3.30 -8.76 -5.75
N ALA A 20 3.02 -8.64 -4.45
CA ALA A 20 3.43 -7.46 -3.69
C ALA A 20 4.96 -7.34 -3.61
N VAL A 21 5.65 -8.46 -3.43
CA VAL A 21 7.12 -8.50 -3.44
C VAL A 21 7.65 -8.00 -4.79
N GLN A 22 7.09 -8.50 -5.87
CA GLN A 22 7.48 -8.09 -7.22
C GLN A 22 7.27 -6.60 -7.44
N ARG A 23 6.10 -6.09 -7.06
CA ARG A 23 5.78 -4.67 -7.21
C ARG A 23 6.68 -3.78 -6.36
N PHE A 24 7.05 -4.25 -5.17
CA PHE A 24 7.99 -3.51 -4.33
C PHE A 24 9.34 -3.36 -5.04
N LYS A 25 9.87 -4.45 -5.61
CA LYS A 25 11.12 -4.40 -6.35
C LYS A 25 11.05 -3.46 -7.55
N GLU A 26 9.93 -3.47 -8.25
CA GLU A 26 9.75 -2.63 -9.44
C GLU A 26 9.59 -1.15 -9.11
N ARG A 27 8.95 -0.83 -7.99
CA ARG A 27 8.47 0.53 -7.70
C ARG A 27 9.15 1.22 -6.53
N VAL A 28 9.85 0.48 -5.69
CA VAL A 28 10.47 1.02 -4.49
C VAL A 28 11.98 0.76 -4.48
N ASP A 29 12.38 -0.49 -4.46
CA ASP A 29 13.81 -0.85 -4.36
C ASP A 29 14.07 -2.21 -5.01
N PRO A 30 14.73 -2.24 -6.17
CA PRO A 30 15.02 -3.49 -6.85
C PRO A 30 16.09 -4.36 -6.18
N ASP A 31 16.88 -3.77 -5.29
CA ASP A 31 18.01 -4.46 -4.66
C ASP A 31 17.64 -5.16 -3.35
N MET A 32 16.46 -4.90 -2.84
CA MET A 32 16.00 -5.49 -1.58
C MET A 32 15.50 -6.91 -1.83
N ASP A 33 15.96 -7.88 -1.02
CA ASP A 33 15.51 -9.25 -1.18
C ASP A 33 14.11 -9.48 -0.56
N LYS A 34 13.55 -10.66 -0.85
CA LYS A 34 12.20 -11.02 -0.43
C LYS A 34 11.98 -10.88 1.09
N GLU A 35 12.93 -11.38 1.88
CA GLU A 35 12.80 -11.37 3.33
C GLU A 35 12.91 -9.95 3.88
N GLU A 36 13.79 -9.15 3.32
CA GLU A 36 13.92 -7.74 3.69
C GLU A 36 12.65 -6.96 3.33
N ILE A 37 12.07 -7.24 2.16
CA ILE A 37 10.81 -6.61 1.72
C ILE A 37 9.68 -6.94 2.69
N LYS A 38 9.56 -8.20 3.08
CA LYS A 38 8.53 -8.62 4.03
C LYS A 38 8.69 -7.93 5.36
N ARG A 39 9.91 -7.83 5.87
CA ARG A 39 10.20 -7.13 7.12
C ARG A 39 9.89 -5.65 7.01
N PHE A 40 10.30 -5.02 5.91
CA PHE A 40 10.02 -3.61 5.67
C PHE A 40 8.52 -3.35 5.66
N LEU A 41 7.75 -4.16 4.93
CA LEU A 41 6.31 -3.98 4.84
C LEU A 41 5.62 -4.24 6.17
N TYR A 42 6.12 -5.17 6.96
CA TYR A 42 5.58 -5.39 8.30
C TYR A 42 5.77 -4.17 9.20
N GLU A 43 6.98 -3.60 9.21
CA GLU A 43 7.26 -2.39 9.98
C GLU A 43 6.45 -1.20 9.45
N ALA A 44 6.33 -1.09 8.13
CA ALA A 44 5.51 -0.06 7.51
C ALA A 44 4.04 -0.21 7.91
N TRP A 45 3.53 -1.44 7.96
CA TRP A 45 2.18 -1.73 8.40
C TRP A 45 1.94 -1.29 9.85
N ARG A 46 2.88 -1.53 10.74
CA ARG A 46 2.77 -1.14 12.13
C ARG A 46 2.69 0.38 12.32
N GLU A 47 3.33 1.13 11.44
CA GLU A 47 3.37 2.58 11.48
C GLU A 47 2.36 3.24 10.55
N ALA A 48 1.67 2.45 9.74
CA ALA A 48 0.89 2.95 8.63
C ALA A 48 -0.33 3.75 9.06
N LYS A 49 -0.65 4.71 8.22
CA LYS A 49 -1.91 5.46 8.30
C LYS A 49 -2.77 5.04 7.11
N PRO A 50 -4.07 4.80 7.33
CA PRO A 50 -4.96 4.49 6.21
C PRO A 50 -5.14 5.74 5.35
N LEU A 51 -4.96 5.57 4.03
CA LEU A 51 -5.20 6.65 3.08
C LEU A 51 -6.60 6.54 2.50
N ARG A 52 -7.01 5.33 2.18
CA ARG A 52 -8.28 5.10 1.54
C ARG A 52 -8.73 3.66 1.75
N ARG A 53 -10.00 3.49 2.04
CA ARG A 53 -10.59 2.16 2.14
C ARG A 53 -10.97 1.69 0.73
N TYR A 54 -10.55 0.48 0.38
CA TYR A 54 -10.98 -0.16 -0.86
C TYR A 54 -12.36 -0.76 -0.69
N VAL A 55 -13.00 -1.03 -1.81
CA VAL A 55 -14.18 -1.87 -1.85
C VAL A 55 -13.77 -3.29 -1.45
N LYS A 56 -14.66 -4.05 -0.81
CA LYS A 56 -14.45 -5.45 -0.41
C LYS A 56 -13.42 -5.66 0.70
N GLY A 57 -13.33 -4.72 1.63
CA GLY A 57 -12.56 -4.94 2.85
C GLY A 57 -11.07 -4.71 2.75
N GLY A 58 -10.60 -4.21 1.61
CA GLY A 58 -9.21 -3.79 1.47
C GLY A 58 -9.02 -2.34 1.86
N MET A 59 -7.78 -1.95 2.09
CA MET A 59 -7.45 -0.57 2.38
C MET A 59 -6.09 -0.20 1.79
N ARG A 60 -5.95 1.06 1.40
CA ARG A 60 -4.68 1.62 0.97
C ARG A 60 -4.02 2.28 2.18
N CYS A 61 -2.77 1.93 2.42
CA CYS A 61 -2.02 2.40 3.58
C CYS A 61 -0.76 3.10 3.13
N CYS A 62 -0.27 4.01 3.96
CA CYS A 62 1.04 4.60 3.77
C CYS A 62 1.85 4.42 5.04
N GLY A 63 3.02 3.81 4.91
CA GLY A 63 3.97 3.66 6.00
C GLY A 63 5.38 3.70 5.46
N ARG A 64 6.27 4.37 6.19
CA ARG A 64 7.67 4.52 5.81
C ARG A 64 7.86 5.02 4.38
N GLY A 65 6.98 5.93 3.94
CA GLY A 65 7.06 6.54 2.62
C GLY A 65 6.64 5.64 1.47
N VAL A 66 6.01 4.50 1.75
CA VAL A 66 5.55 3.55 0.74
C VAL A 66 4.04 3.39 0.86
N VAL A 67 3.37 3.41 -0.28
CA VAL A 67 1.92 3.19 -0.38
C VAL A 67 1.68 1.75 -0.82
N PHE A 68 0.88 1.03 -0.06
CA PHE A 68 0.59 -0.38 -0.32
C PHE A 68 -0.86 -0.71 0.00
N GLY A 69 -1.35 -1.78 -0.60
CA GLY A 69 -2.73 -2.23 -0.40
C GLY A 69 -2.78 -3.46 0.50
N VAL A 70 -3.67 -3.46 1.47
CA VAL A 70 -3.82 -4.53 2.45
C VAL A 70 -5.25 -5.02 2.47
N GLN A 71 -5.44 -6.33 2.51
CA GLN A 71 -6.72 -6.95 2.79
C GLN A 71 -6.67 -7.61 4.16
N VAL A 72 -7.72 -7.43 4.94
CA VAL A 72 -7.85 -8.06 6.25
C VAL A 72 -9.04 -9.00 6.22
N ARG A 73 -8.81 -10.29 6.40
CA ARG A 73 -9.86 -11.31 6.44
C ARG A 73 -9.47 -12.40 7.42
N GLY A 74 -10.44 -12.81 8.26
CA GLY A 74 -10.25 -13.96 9.13
C GLY A 74 -9.02 -13.89 10.01
N GLY A 75 -8.68 -12.72 10.53
CA GLY A 75 -7.50 -12.54 11.38
C GLY A 75 -6.19 -12.51 10.62
N VAL A 76 -6.22 -12.35 9.29
CA VAL A 76 -5.02 -12.28 8.46
C VAL A 76 -4.98 -10.94 7.73
N ALA A 77 -3.87 -10.22 7.88
CA ALA A 77 -3.59 -9.00 7.14
C ALA A 77 -2.63 -9.35 6.00
N THR A 78 -3.06 -9.17 4.77
CA THR A 78 -2.28 -9.55 3.58
C THR A 78 -1.97 -8.32 2.74
N VAL A 79 -0.69 -8.06 2.52
CA VAL A 79 -0.27 -7.03 1.56
C VAL A 79 -0.44 -7.64 0.17
N VAL A 80 -1.40 -7.13 -0.58
CA VAL A 80 -1.75 -7.69 -1.89
C VAL A 80 -1.06 -6.97 -3.04
N THR A 81 -0.65 -5.73 -2.83
CA THR A 81 0.07 -4.96 -3.85
C THR A 81 0.86 -3.81 -3.21
N VAL A 82 1.82 -3.29 -3.96
CA VAL A 82 2.58 -2.10 -3.58
C VAL A 82 2.41 -1.09 -4.71
N HIS A 83 1.94 0.11 -4.36
CA HIS A 83 1.70 1.16 -5.35
C HIS A 83 2.97 1.94 -5.67
N GLY A 84 3.88 2.08 -4.71
CA GLY A 84 5.13 2.79 -4.91
C GLY A 84 5.44 3.72 -3.76
N ARG A 85 6.43 4.58 -3.97
CA ARG A 85 6.77 5.60 -2.98
C ARG A 85 5.68 6.66 -2.91
N GLU A 86 5.40 7.13 -1.72
CA GLU A 86 4.35 8.11 -1.45
C GLU A 86 4.40 9.30 -2.40
N GLU A 87 5.58 9.85 -2.61
CA GLU A 87 5.77 11.02 -3.46
C GLU A 87 5.36 10.77 -4.91
N PHE A 88 5.66 9.57 -5.45
CA PHE A 88 5.28 9.24 -6.82
C PHE A 88 3.79 8.99 -6.95
N VAL A 89 3.19 8.31 -5.98
CA VAL A 89 1.74 8.03 -6.03
C VAL A 89 0.95 9.33 -5.96
N ALA A 90 1.32 10.22 -5.04
CA ALA A 90 0.66 11.50 -4.91
C ALA A 90 0.87 12.37 -6.16
N TRP A 91 2.09 12.40 -6.67
CA TRP A 91 2.43 13.18 -7.86
C TRP A 91 1.66 12.69 -9.08
N CYS A 92 1.62 11.38 -9.29
CA CYS A 92 0.90 10.81 -10.43
C CYS A 92 -0.58 11.16 -10.38
N ARG A 93 -1.22 10.98 -9.23
CA ARG A 93 -2.64 11.29 -9.09
C ARG A 93 -2.92 12.76 -9.32
N GLU A 94 -2.07 13.63 -8.83
CA GLU A 94 -2.22 15.06 -9.01
C GLU A 94 -2.07 15.45 -10.49
N THR A 95 -1.09 14.88 -11.16
CA THR A 95 -0.85 15.11 -12.57
C THR A 95 -2.05 14.69 -13.41
N PHE A 96 -2.56 13.49 -13.15
CA PHE A 96 -3.73 12.98 -13.87
C PHE A 96 -4.97 13.81 -13.63
N ARG A 97 -5.19 14.22 -12.38
CA ARG A 97 -6.35 15.04 -12.03
C ARG A 97 -6.31 16.38 -12.76
N ARG A 98 -5.15 17.03 -12.80
CA ARG A 98 -4.99 18.31 -13.49
C ARG A 98 -5.22 18.16 -14.99
N ALA A 99 -4.65 17.13 -15.58
CA ALA A 99 -4.81 16.87 -17.02
C ALA A 99 -6.27 16.59 -17.36
N ALA A 100 -6.95 15.79 -16.55
CA ALA A 100 -8.37 15.48 -16.74
C ALA A 100 -9.24 16.74 -16.64
N ALA A 101 -8.94 17.60 -15.64
CA ALA A 101 -9.68 18.85 -15.45
C ALA A 101 -9.51 19.79 -16.63
N LYS A 102 -8.39 19.75 -17.29
CA LYS A 102 -8.13 20.58 -18.49
C LYS A 102 -8.60 19.93 -19.78
N GLY A 103 -9.15 18.73 -19.72
CA GLY A 103 -9.56 17.99 -20.92
C GLY A 103 -8.42 17.52 -21.79
N VAL A 104 -7.19 17.52 -21.27
CA VAL A 104 -6.00 17.17 -22.04
C VAL A 104 -5.75 15.66 -22.02
N LEU A 105 -6.08 14.99 -20.91
CA LEU A 105 -5.82 13.56 -20.75
C LEU A 105 -7.12 12.79 -20.87
N ARG A 106 -7.11 11.77 -21.71
CA ARG A 106 -8.23 10.84 -21.83
C ARG A 106 -7.84 9.54 -21.14
N TRP A 107 -8.73 9.07 -20.27
CA TRP A 107 -8.57 7.81 -19.59
C TRP A 107 -9.12 6.70 -20.48
N THR A 108 -8.28 5.83 -20.89
CA THR A 108 -8.69 4.64 -21.66
C THR A 108 -8.24 3.39 -20.95
#